data_ae1833b5231d71b5e6b9751fee3bab80
#
_entry.id   ae1833b5231d71b5e6b9751fee3bab80
#
_cell.length_a   1.000
_cell.length_b   1.000
_cell.length_c   1.000
_cell.angle_alpha   90.00
_cell.angle_beta   90.00
_cell.angle_gamma   90.00
#
_symmetry.space_group_name_H-M   'P 1'
#
loop_
_entity.id
_entity.type
_entity.pdbx_description
1 polymer ?
#
loop_
_entity_poly.entity_id
_entity_poly.type
_entity_poly.pdbx_seq_one_letter_code
_entity_poly.pdbx_strand_id
1 'polypeptide(L)'
;VHPDHVLGNIDVVSFGRLAHRLLNEQAGKQAVLLDDTGKSMILRRIAGKEKQSLEVFGRNLNQSGFIQELKSVISEFSAYKVTSEVLEGVLPTLEKRPALQKKLRDIEKVYTSFYKELGEEYLTAEELLGVLSRLVPQSEKIRGSIIILDGFTGFTPLQYQVLEEMLQCAEHVVCAVTEDEKGGREELFSMSREMKNKLLAIAKEHHVSCEEKNHRYVTKKREVADELAHLEKQLYKVPIRPWNKQTDAVNIIAAKNPSEELGFVLRKVLSLVREGYAYREIA
;
A
#
# COMPACT_ATOMS: atom_id res chain seq x y z
N VAL A 1 -6.97 -11.74 23.82
CA VAL A 1 -6.09 -11.01 24.76
C VAL A 1 -5.67 -12.00 25.82
N HIS A 2 -4.35 -12.21 25.99
CA HIS A 2 -3.83 -13.11 27.01
C HIS A 2 -4.18 -12.59 28.41
N PRO A 3 -4.55 -13.44 29.36
CA PRO A 3 -4.95 -13.00 30.72
C PRO A 3 -3.91 -12.10 31.41
N ASP A 4 -2.63 -12.33 31.16
CA ASP A 4 -1.53 -11.57 31.77
C ASP A 4 -1.16 -10.29 30.99
N HIS A 5 -1.91 -9.91 29.95
CA HIS A 5 -1.63 -8.77 29.05
C HIS A 5 -0.22 -8.75 28.43
N VAL A 6 0.49 -9.88 28.43
CA VAL A 6 1.82 -10.06 27.86
C VAL A 6 1.74 -11.03 26.69
N LEU A 7 2.25 -10.61 25.53
CA LEU A 7 2.37 -11.43 24.32
C LEU A 7 3.86 -11.77 24.14
N GLY A 8 4.30 -12.89 24.71
CA GLY A 8 5.71 -13.30 24.68
C GLY A 8 6.19 -13.84 23.32
N ASN A 9 5.27 -14.41 22.53
CA ASN A 9 5.59 -15.14 21.29
C ASN A 9 4.88 -14.60 20.05
N ILE A 10 4.32 -13.38 20.11
CA ILE A 10 3.64 -12.74 18.99
C ILE A 10 4.34 -11.45 18.66
N ASP A 11 4.79 -11.32 17.42
CA ASP A 11 5.36 -10.11 16.87
C ASP A 11 4.42 -9.49 15.85
N VAL A 12 4.05 -8.22 16.04
CA VAL A 12 3.30 -7.44 15.06
C VAL A 12 4.30 -6.58 14.28
N VAL A 13 4.50 -6.92 13.02
CA VAL A 13 5.52 -6.27 12.19
C VAL A 13 4.98 -5.91 10.81
N SER A 14 5.51 -4.86 10.21
CA SER A 14 5.36 -4.61 8.77
C SER A 14 6.42 -5.41 7.99
N PHE A 15 6.23 -5.57 6.68
CA PHE A 15 7.24 -6.18 5.80
C PHE A 15 8.62 -5.54 5.96
N GLY A 16 8.69 -4.20 6.03
CA GLY A 16 9.95 -3.48 6.23
C GLY A 16 10.61 -3.82 7.57
N ARG A 17 9.84 -3.86 8.67
CA ARG A 17 10.39 -4.23 9.99
C ARG A 17 10.86 -5.69 10.03
N LEU A 18 10.14 -6.58 9.37
CA LEU A 18 10.56 -7.97 9.23
C LEU A 18 11.88 -8.09 8.45
N ALA A 19 11.98 -7.37 7.33
CA ALA A 19 13.19 -7.34 6.53
C ALA A 19 14.41 -6.84 7.31
N HIS A 20 14.25 -5.77 8.10
CA HIS A 20 15.31 -5.28 8.99
C HIS A 20 15.74 -6.32 10.03
N ARG A 21 14.79 -7.03 10.61
CA ARG A 21 15.12 -8.07 11.60
C ARG A 21 15.92 -9.20 10.98
N LEU A 22 15.48 -9.72 9.83
CA LEU A 22 16.18 -10.82 9.17
C LEU A 22 17.55 -10.38 8.63
N LEU A 23 17.67 -9.15 8.13
CA LEU A 23 18.94 -8.59 7.69
C LEU A 23 19.95 -8.47 8.85
N ASN A 24 19.52 -8.04 10.03
CA ASN A 24 20.35 -7.91 11.21
C ASN A 24 20.78 -9.27 11.79
N GLU A 25 20.02 -10.34 11.55
CA GLU A 25 20.38 -11.69 11.98
C GLU A 25 21.50 -12.32 11.12
N GLN A 26 21.55 -11.93 9.86
CA GLN A 26 22.63 -12.34 8.95
C GLN A 26 23.74 -11.29 9.00
N ALA A 27 24.74 -11.48 9.89
CA ALA A 27 25.92 -10.62 10.04
C ALA A 27 26.69 -10.45 8.71
N GLY A 28 26.28 -9.48 7.91
CA GLY A 28 26.84 -9.12 6.60
C GLY A 28 26.82 -7.61 6.39
N LYS A 29 27.35 -7.14 5.26
CA LYS A 29 27.44 -5.72 4.89
C LYS A 29 26.12 -4.99 5.22
N GLN A 30 26.17 -4.06 6.16
CA GLN A 30 25.06 -3.17 6.47
C GLN A 30 24.91 -2.16 5.33
N ALA A 31 24.04 -2.46 4.37
CA ALA A 31 23.59 -1.45 3.44
C ALA A 31 22.74 -0.41 4.19
N VAL A 32 22.98 0.86 3.95
CA VAL A 32 22.25 1.94 4.61
C VAL A 32 20.88 2.08 4.00
N LEU A 33 19.84 1.92 4.81
CA LEU A 33 18.47 2.15 4.33
C LEU A 33 18.25 3.62 4.06
N LEU A 34 17.85 3.93 2.84
CA LEU A 34 17.49 5.27 2.42
C LEU A 34 16.04 5.57 2.81
N ASP A 35 15.86 6.50 3.73
CA ASP A 35 14.55 7.00 4.11
C ASP A 35 13.94 7.94 3.05
N ASP A 36 12.71 8.36 3.26
CA ASP A 36 11.99 9.29 2.38
C ASP A 36 12.68 10.65 2.22
N THR A 37 13.38 11.10 3.26
CA THR A 37 14.16 12.34 3.23
C THR A 37 15.39 12.19 2.35
N GLY A 38 16.12 11.09 2.54
CA GLY A 38 17.28 10.75 1.73
C GLY A 38 16.93 10.58 0.26
N LYS A 39 15.83 9.86 -0.06
CA LYS A 39 15.30 9.78 -1.44
C LYS A 39 15.04 11.17 -2.03
N SER A 40 14.39 12.04 -1.28
CA SER A 40 14.10 13.42 -1.74
C SER A 40 15.38 14.26 -1.95
N MET A 41 16.40 14.07 -1.14
CA MET A 41 17.69 14.75 -1.30
C MET A 41 18.42 14.28 -2.56
N ILE A 42 18.49 12.99 -2.80
CA ILE A 42 19.08 12.42 -4.02
C ILE A 42 18.32 12.93 -5.25
N LEU A 43 16.98 12.89 -5.24
CA LEU A 43 16.17 13.36 -6.36
C LEU A 43 16.37 14.87 -6.63
N ARG A 44 16.50 15.71 -5.60
CA ARG A 44 16.83 17.13 -5.79
C ARG A 44 18.20 17.32 -6.42
N ARG A 45 19.20 16.53 -6.02
CA ARG A 45 20.53 16.57 -6.61
C ARG A 45 20.52 16.18 -8.09
N ILE A 46 19.82 15.11 -8.44
CA ILE A 46 19.64 14.67 -9.82
C ILE A 46 18.87 15.71 -10.63
N ALA A 47 17.80 16.24 -10.07
CA ALA A 47 17.02 17.31 -10.68
C ALA A 47 17.88 18.52 -11.05
N GLY A 48 18.82 18.90 -10.17
CA GLY A 48 19.78 19.97 -10.44
C GLY A 48 20.74 19.67 -11.59
N LYS A 49 21.24 18.42 -11.66
CA LYS A 49 22.14 17.94 -12.73
C LYS A 49 21.43 17.81 -14.08
N GLU A 50 20.25 17.21 -14.08
CA GLU A 50 19.51 16.84 -15.30
C GLU A 50 18.58 17.94 -15.82
N LYS A 51 18.51 19.09 -15.18
CA LYS A 51 17.57 20.17 -15.49
C LYS A 51 17.54 20.57 -16.96
N GLN A 52 18.69 20.57 -17.64
CA GLN A 52 18.81 20.94 -19.06
C GLN A 52 18.47 19.80 -20.01
N SER A 53 18.55 18.56 -19.55
CA SER A 53 18.31 17.35 -20.37
C SER A 53 16.83 16.96 -20.40
N LEU A 54 15.98 17.51 -19.50
CA LEU A 54 14.58 17.19 -19.37
C LEU A 54 13.72 18.11 -20.25
N GLU A 55 12.86 17.52 -21.08
CA GLU A 55 12.04 18.24 -22.05
C GLU A 55 10.83 18.95 -21.41
N VAL A 56 10.19 18.29 -20.42
CA VAL A 56 8.93 18.74 -19.81
C VAL A 56 9.13 19.23 -18.39
N PHE A 57 9.85 18.47 -17.58
CA PHE A 57 9.93 18.70 -16.15
C PHE A 57 11.05 19.65 -15.72
N GLY A 58 11.97 20.02 -16.59
CA GLY A 58 13.12 20.85 -16.26
C GLY A 58 12.79 22.16 -15.54
N ARG A 59 11.61 22.76 -15.79
CA ARG A 59 11.14 23.98 -15.14
C ARG A 59 10.54 23.76 -13.74
N ASN A 60 10.02 22.56 -13.48
CA ASN A 60 9.25 22.25 -12.26
C ASN A 60 10.10 21.58 -11.16
N LEU A 61 11.34 21.20 -11.46
CA LEU A 61 12.22 20.45 -10.58
C LEU A 61 12.53 21.12 -9.24
N ASN A 62 12.44 22.46 -9.16
CA ASN A 62 12.69 23.21 -7.94
C ASN A 62 11.48 23.27 -6.99
N GLN A 63 10.31 22.79 -7.42
CA GLN A 63 9.10 22.79 -6.61
C GLN A 63 9.10 21.58 -5.66
N SER A 64 8.95 21.82 -4.36
CA SER A 64 8.96 20.76 -3.34
C SER A 64 7.88 19.70 -3.58
N GLY A 65 6.68 20.10 -4.01
CA GLY A 65 5.60 19.19 -4.37
C GLY A 65 5.95 18.29 -5.55
N PHE A 66 6.65 18.81 -6.56
CA PHE A 66 7.07 18.02 -7.72
C PHE A 66 8.06 16.90 -7.34
N ILE A 67 9.01 17.18 -6.46
CA ILE A 67 9.97 16.17 -5.95
C ILE A 67 9.23 15.07 -5.17
N GLN A 68 8.20 15.40 -4.43
CA GLN A 68 7.38 14.41 -3.72
C GLN A 68 6.62 13.49 -4.69
N GLU A 69 5.99 14.07 -5.72
CA GLU A 69 5.32 13.29 -6.77
C GLU A 69 6.30 12.38 -7.51
N LEU A 70 7.46 12.91 -7.88
CA LEU A 70 8.51 12.14 -8.56
C LEU A 70 9.01 10.98 -7.68
N LYS A 71 9.21 11.22 -6.37
CA LYS A 71 9.55 10.19 -5.40
C LYS A 71 8.48 9.09 -5.36
N SER A 72 7.20 9.48 -5.31
CA SER A 72 6.09 8.54 -5.29
C SER A 72 6.06 7.67 -6.54
N VAL A 73 6.23 8.26 -7.73
CA VAL A 73 6.29 7.53 -9.00
C VAL A 73 7.46 6.54 -9.03
N ILE A 74 8.65 6.95 -8.58
CA ILE A 74 9.83 6.07 -8.53
C ILE A 74 9.59 4.90 -7.56
N SER A 75 9.05 5.16 -6.38
CA SER A 75 8.70 4.12 -5.41
C SER A 75 7.66 3.16 -5.95
N GLU A 76 6.64 3.66 -6.66
CA GLU A 76 5.62 2.84 -7.30
C GLU A 76 6.22 1.96 -8.42
N PHE A 77 7.04 2.52 -9.30
CA PHE A 77 7.73 1.75 -10.33
C PHE A 77 8.55 0.61 -9.73
N SER A 78 9.33 0.91 -8.69
CA SER A 78 10.10 -0.12 -7.99
C SER A 78 9.21 -1.20 -7.36
N ALA A 79 8.14 -0.81 -6.67
CA ALA A 79 7.21 -1.74 -6.03
C ALA A 79 6.51 -2.66 -7.03
N TYR A 80 6.26 -2.18 -8.26
CA TYR A 80 5.67 -2.93 -9.36
C TYR A 80 6.69 -3.54 -10.33
N LYS A 81 8.00 -3.47 -10.01
CA LYS A 81 9.09 -3.99 -10.85
C LYS A 81 9.13 -3.39 -12.25
N VAL A 82 8.74 -2.14 -12.38
CA VAL A 82 8.91 -1.40 -13.63
C VAL A 82 10.36 -0.94 -13.69
N THR A 83 11.14 -1.55 -14.56
CA THR A 83 12.57 -1.22 -14.79
C THR A 83 12.73 -0.21 -15.92
N SER A 84 13.94 0.33 -16.10
CA SER A 84 14.26 1.22 -17.22
C SER A 84 13.99 0.56 -18.57
N GLU A 85 14.29 -0.74 -18.70
CA GLU A 85 14.06 -1.50 -19.95
C GLU A 85 12.55 -1.60 -20.25
N VAL A 86 11.72 -1.78 -19.21
CA VAL A 86 10.25 -1.80 -19.38
C VAL A 86 9.76 -0.41 -19.84
N LEU A 87 10.27 0.66 -19.24
CA LEU A 87 9.92 2.03 -19.63
C LEU A 87 10.34 2.34 -21.07
N GLU A 88 11.56 1.98 -21.44
CA GLU A 88 12.06 2.11 -22.83
C GLU A 88 11.21 1.32 -23.83
N GLY A 89 10.79 0.10 -23.47
CA GLY A 89 9.93 -0.74 -24.30
C GLY A 89 8.53 -0.16 -24.51
N VAL A 90 8.01 0.63 -23.56
CA VAL A 90 6.69 1.26 -23.66
C VAL A 90 6.73 2.56 -24.48
N LEU A 91 7.85 3.29 -24.49
CA LEU A 91 7.95 4.58 -25.17
C LEU A 91 7.53 4.57 -26.66
N PRO A 92 7.88 3.59 -27.49
CA PRO A 92 7.44 3.52 -28.89
C PRO A 92 5.92 3.36 -29.03
N THR A 93 5.25 2.70 -28.10
CA THR A 93 3.79 2.48 -28.13
C THR A 93 2.98 3.78 -27.93
N LEU A 94 3.64 4.83 -27.45
CA LEU A 94 3.03 6.13 -27.14
C LEU A 94 3.16 7.17 -28.25
N GLU A 95 3.49 6.79 -29.49
CA GLU A 95 3.63 7.72 -30.63
C GLU A 95 2.38 8.61 -30.83
N LYS A 96 1.19 8.06 -30.61
CA LYS A 96 -0.08 8.79 -30.69
C LYS A 96 -0.34 9.73 -29.50
N ARG A 97 0.52 9.71 -28.47
CA ARG A 97 0.40 10.50 -27.23
C ARG A 97 1.72 11.21 -26.91
N PRO A 98 2.20 12.15 -27.76
CA PRO A 98 3.54 12.72 -27.66
C PRO A 98 3.80 13.44 -26.33
N ALA A 99 2.80 14.05 -25.72
CA ALA A 99 2.94 14.70 -24.42
C ALA A 99 3.22 13.70 -23.29
N LEU A 100 2.56 12.53 -23.31
CA LEU A 100 2.80 11.46 -22.35
C LEU A 100 4.15 10.80 -22.60
N GLN A 101 4.51 10.56 -23.85
CA GLN A 101 5.79 9.99 -24.22
C GLN A 101 6.97 10.85 -23.72
N LYS A 102 6.91 12.19 -23.87
CA LYS A 102 7.92 13.11 -23.36
C LYS A 102 8.02 13.09 -21.84
N LYS A 103 6.88 13.08 -21.15
CA LYS A 103 6.86 12.97 -19.68
C LYS A 103 7.50 11.66 -19.20
N LEU A 104 7.14 10.54 -19.84
CA LEU A 104 7.67 9.23 -19.45
C LEU A 104 9.17 9.13 -19.74
N ARG A 105 9.66 9.73 -20.81
CA ARG A 105 11.11 9.80 -21.11
C ARG A 105 11.87 10.60 -20.05
N ASP A 106 11.29 11.71 -19.58
CA ASP A 106 11.89 12.49 -18.50
C ASP A 106 11.91 11.71 -17.19
N ILE A 107 10.83 10.98 -16.87
CA ILE A 107 10.77 10.12 -15.68
C ILE A 107 11.80 9.00 -15.77
N GLU A 108 11.92 8.33 -16.93
CA GLU A 108 12.90 7.27 -17.16
C GLU A 108 14.33 7.76 -16.92
N LYS A 109 14.70 8.92 -17.46
CA LYS A 109 16.04 9.54 -17.23
C LYS A 109 16.31 9.76 -15.76
N VAL A 110 15.35 10.32 -15.01
CA VAL A 110 15.51 10.54 -13.58
C VAL A 110 15.57 9.23 -12.81
N TYR A 111 14.76 8.26 -13.19
CA TYR A 111 14.73 6.91 -12.61
C TYR A 111 16.08 6.22 -12.75
N THR A 112 16.64 6.18 -13.95
CA THR A 112 17.97 5.62 -14.23
C THR A 112 19.08 6.35 -13.47
N SER A 113 19.05 7.69 -13.45
CA SER A 113 19.99 8.50 -12.70
C SER A 113 19.88 8.27 -11.20
N PHE A 114 18.67 8.04 -10.68
CA PHE A 114 18.42 7.75 -9.27
C PHE A 114 19.08 6.44 -8.84
N TYR A 115 18.88 5.37 -9.57
CA TYR A 115 19.49 4.07 -9.25
C TYR A 115 21.02 4.08 -9.45
N LYS A 116 21.52 4.85 -10.41
CA LYS A 116 22.96 5.05 -10.58
C LYS A 116 23.61 5.79 -9.40
N GLU A 117 22.94 6.80 -8.85
CA GLU A 117 23.41 7.53 -7.65
C GLU A 117 23.26 6.71 -6.36
N LEU A 118 22.30 5.80 -6.30
CA LEU A 118 22.06 4.93 -5.15
C LEU A 118 23.27 3.97 -4.98
N GLY A 119 23.77 3.42 -6.08
CA GLY A 119 24.88 2.47 -6.08
C GLY A 119 24.58 1.24 -5.25
N GLU A 120 25.63 0.64 -4.68
CA GLU A 120 25.51 -0.55 -3.80
C GLU A 120 25.47 -0.17 -2.31
N GLU A 121 25.63 1.12 -1.97
CA GLU A 121 25.75 1.58 -0.57
C GLU A 121 24.38 1.77 0.09
N TYR A 122 23.38 2.11 -0.70
CA TYR A 122 22.02 2.41 -0.21
C TYR A 122 21.00 1.41 -0.70
N LEU A 123 20.03 1.11 0.16
CA LEU A 123 18.85 0.33 -0.19
C LEU A 123 17.59 1.17 0.01
N THR A 124 16.69 1.14 -0.95
CA THR A 124 15.34 1.66 -0.78
C THR A 124 14.46 0.67 -0.02
N ALA A 125 13.30 1.13 0.49
CA ALA A 125 12.34 0.24 1.15
C ALA A 125 11.82 -0.85 0.20
N GLU A 126 11.73 -0.56 -1.10
CA GLU A 126 11.30 -1.50 -2.13
C GLU A 126 12.39 -2.55 -2.40
N GLU A 127 13.65 -2.16 -2.51
CA GLU A 127 14.78 -3.08 -2.65
C GLU A 127 14.96 -3.97 -1.42
N LEU A 128 14.66 -3.40 -0.24
CA LEU A 128 14.66 -4.17 1.01
C LEU A 128 13.66 -5.34 0.97
N LEU A 129 12.51 -5.20 0.28
CA LEU A 129 11.57 -6.31 0.07
C LEU A 129 12.17 -7.40 -0.84
N GLY A 130 12.93 -7.02 -1.86
CA GLY A 130 13.66 -7.97 -2.69
C GLY A 130 14.76 -8.72 -1.92
N VAL A 131 15.40 -8.05 -0.94
CA VAL A 131 16.32 -8.70 0.00
C VAL A 131 15.55 -9.63 0.93
N LEU A 132 14.41 -9.19 1.47
CA LEU A 132 13.56 -10.01 2.35
C LEU A 132 13.15 -11.32 1.68
N SER A 133 12.70 -11.32 0.42
CA SER A 133 12.33 -12.55 -0.26
C SER A 133 13.47 -13.57 -0.32
N ARG A 134 14.72 -13.11 -0.48
CA ARG A 134 15.90 -13.98 -0.47
C ARG A 134 16.31 -14.48 0.91
N LEU A 135 15.97 -13.72 1.97
CA LEU A 135 16.29 -14.08 3.35
C LEU A 135 15.27 -15.03 3.98
N VAL A 136 14.00 -14.96 3.56
CA VAL A 136 12.91 -15.79 4.12
C VAL A 136 13.26 -17.29 4.09
N PRO A 137 13.74 -17.89 2.97
CA PRO A 137 14.07 -19.31 2.93
C PRO A 137 15.22 -19.72 3.86
N GLN A 138 16.04 -18.75 4.28
CA GLN A 138 17.22 -18.99 5.12
C GLN A 138 16.91 -18.77 6.60
N SER A 139 15.74 -18.25 6.94
CA SER A 139 15.36 -17.90 8.31
C SER A 139 14.70 -19.08 9.05
N GLU A 140 15.36 -19.61 10.09
CA GLU A 140 14.77 -20.63 10.94
C GLU A 140 13.54 -20.11 11.70
N LYS A 141 13.51 -18.82 12.05
CA LYS A 141 12.36 -18.20 12.70
C LYS A 141 11.11 -18.21 11.82
N ILE A 142 11.26 -17.94 10.54
CA ILE A 142 10.15 -18.01 9.58
C ILE A 142 9.68 -19.45 9.43
N ARG A 143 10.60 -20.40 9.31
CA ARG A 143 10.28 -21.83 9.11
C ARG A 143 9.43 -22.43 10.21
N GLY A 144 9.63 -22.05 11.46
CA GLY A 144 8.84 -22.51 12.60
C GLY A 144 7.71 -21.58 13.02
N SER A 145 7.32 -20.61 12.17
CA SER A 145 6.34 -19.59 12.53
C SER A 145 4.98 -19.82 11.88
N ILE A 146 3.94 -19.31 12.57
CA ILE A 146 2.61 -19.08 11.99
C ILE A 146 2.53 -17.62 11.60
N ILE A 147 2.37 -17.34 10.32
CA ILE A 147 2.27 -15.98 9.77
C ILE A 147 0.79 -15.63 9.62
N ILE A 148 0.38 -14.49 10.15
CA ILE A 148 -0.99 -13.99 10.03
C ILE A 148 -0.96 -12.67 9.28
N LEU A 149 -1.72 -12.63 8.18
CA LEU A 149 -1.93 -11.45 7.34
C LEU A 149 -3.35 -10.92 7.61
N ASP A 150 -3.43 -9.74 8.21
CA ASP A 150 -4.71 -9.13 8.57
C ASP A 150 -4.81 -7.69 8.06
N GLY A 151 -5.99 -7.29 7.60
CA GLY A 151 -6.28 -5.94 7.11
C GLY A 151 -5.72 -5.59 5.73
N PHE A 152 -5.27 -6.57 4.95
CA PHE A 152 -4.81 -6.36 3.58
C PHE A 152 -5.96 -6.50 2.58
N THR A 153 -5.98 -5.61 1.58
CA THR A 153 -6.87 -5.69 0.41
C THR A 153 -6.13 -6.03 -0.88
N GLY A 154 -4.80 -6.03 -0.85
CA GLY A 154 -3.93 -6.35 -1.97
C GLY A 154 -2.46 -6.26 -1.58
N PHE A 155 -1.60 -6.77 -2.44
CA PHE A 155 -0.14 -6.74 -2.28
C PHE A 155 0.52 -6.25 -3.57
N THR A 156 1.66 -5.59 -3.43
CA THR A 156 2.51 -5.27 -4.57
C THR A 156 3.20 -6.53 -5.10
N PRO A 157 3.69 -6.54 -6.35
CA PRO A 157 4.43 -7.68 -6.89
C PRO A 157 5.64 -8.10 -6.04
N LEU A 158 6.35 -7.15 -5.42
CA LEU A 158 7.45 -7.46 -4.51
C LEU A 158 6.96 -8.12 -3.21
N GLN A 159 5.82 -7.67 -2.67
CA GLN A 159 5.22 -8.32 -1.49
C GLN A 159 4.74 -9.74 -1.82
N TYR A 160 4.16 -9.96 -2.99
CA TYR A 160 3.78 -11.31 -3.42
C TYR A 160 4.99 -12.23 -3.51
N GLN A 161 6.17 -11.77 -3.98
CA GLN A 161 7.39 -12.58 -3.95
C GLN A 161 7.78 -12.99 -2.53
N VAL A 162 7.70 -12.05 -1.57
CA VAL A 162 7.98 -12.39 -0.16
C VAL A 162 6.98 -13.41 0.36
N LEU A 163 5.69 -13.25 0.04
CA LEU A 163 4.63 -14.17 0.45
C LEU A 163 4.76 -15.55 -0.18
N GLU A 164 5.22 -15.62 -1.42
CA GLU A 164 5.54 -16.87 -2.12
C GLU A 164 6.59 -17.69 -1.35
N GLU A 165 7.68 -17.04 -0.92
CA GLU A 165 8.69 -17.69 -0.10
C GLU A 165 8.16 -18.06 1.31
N MET A 166 7.33 -17.19 1.91
CA MET A 166 6.71 -17.48 3.20
C MET A 166 5.76 -18.67 3.14
N LEU A 167 4.97 -18.81 2.08
CA LEU A 167 4.07 -19.93 1.86
C LEU A 167 4.80 -21.28 1.79
N GLN A 168 6.04 -21.27 1.30
CA GLN A 168 6.86 -22.48 1.18
C GLN A 168 7.64 -22.80 2.46
N CYS A 169 7.95 -21.79 3.28
CA CYS A 169 8.88 -21.93 4.40
C CYS A 169 8.22 -21.93 5.79
N ALA A 170 7.11 -21.18 5.96
CA ALA A 170 6.42 -21.08 7.25
C ALA A 170 5.65 -22.37 7.57
N GLU A 171 5.40 -22.62 8.87
CA GLU A 171 4.56 -23.72 9.30
C GLU A 171 3.11 -23.54 8.83
N HIS A 172 2.57 -22.32 9.01
CA HIS A 172 1.25 -21.94 8.51
C HIS A 172 1.25 -20.48 8.08
N VAL A 173 0.49 -20.17 7.03
CA VAL A 173 0.14 -18.80 6.63
C VAL A 173 -1.38 -18.65 6.66
N VAL A 174 -1.86 -17.73 7.48
CA VAL A 174 -3.29 -17.42 7.63
C VAL A 174 -3.53 -16.04 7.05
N CYS A 175 -4.43 -15.91 6.08
CA CYS A 175 -4.81 -14.63 5.49
C CYS A 175 -6.28 -14.33 5.78
N ALA A 176 -6.55 -13.25 6.51
CA ALA A 176 -7.91 -12.75 6.70
C ALA A 176 -8.34 -11.94 5.48
N VAL A 177 -9.43 -12.34 4.84
CA VAL A 177 -9.97 -11.68 3.65
C VAL A 177 -11.42 -11.28 3.90
N THR A 178 -11.73 -10.01 3.63
CA THR A 178 -13.11 -9.51 3.74
C THR A 178 -13.81 -9.65 2.40
N GLU A 179 -14.94 -10.36 2.38
CA GLU A 179 -15.78 -10.57 1.21
C GLU A 179 -17.26 -10.33 1.53
N ASP A 180 -18.08 -10.07 0.50
CA ASP A 180 -19.54 -9.98 0.64
C ASP A 180 -20.18 -11.35 0.43
N GLU A 181 -20.71 -11.94 1.50
CA GLU A 181 -21.31 -13.28 1.48
C GLU A 181 -22.52 -13.39 0.50
N LYS A 182 -23.27 -12.31 0.34
CA LYS A 182 -24.54 -12.35 -0.43
C LYS A 182 -24.40 -11.97 -1.89
N GLY A 183 -23.21 -11.54 -2.30
CA GLY A 183 -23.00 -10.96 -3.63
C GLY A 183 -23.72 -9.61 -3.82
N GLY A 184 -23.57 -9.02 -4.99
CA GLY A 184 -24.22 -7.76 -5.36
C GLY A 184 -23.42 -6.50 -5.03
N ARG A 185 -22.25 -6.65 -4.42
CA ARG A 185 -21.24 -5.57 -4.24
C ARG A 185 -19.88 -6.02 -4.75
N GLU A 186 -19.86 -6.65 -5.90
CA GLU A 186 -18.66 -7.30 -6.45
C GLU A 186 -17.52 -6.33 -6.68
N GLU A 187 -17.83 -5.09 -7.07
CA GLU A 187 -16.85 -4.04 -7.30
C GLU A 187 -16.15 -3.62 -6.01
N LEU A 188 -16.89 -3.49 -4.90
CA LEU A 188 -16.34 -3.09 -3.60
C LEU A 188 -15.29 -4.07 -3.06
N PHE A 189 -15.47 -5.37 -3.31
CA PHE A 189 -14.58 -6.41 -2.82
C PHE A 189 -13.66 -7.00 -3.91
N SER A 190 -13.60 -6.37 -5.09
CA SER A 190 -12.80 -6.86 -6.22
C SER A 190 -11.33 -7.03 -5.84
N MET A 191 -10.72 -6.04 -5.20
CA MET A 191 -9.32 -6.07 -4.79
C MET A 191 -9.02 -7.23 -3.82
N SER A 192 -9.87 -7.40 -2.79
CA SER A 192 -9.72 -8.50 -1.81
C SER A 192 -9.85 -9.86 -2.48
N ARG A 193 -10.77 -9.99 -3.43
CA ARG A 193 -10.99 -11.22 -4.21
C ARG A 193 -9.81 -11.51 -5.14
N GLU A 194 -9.28 -10.50 -5.83
CA GLU A 194 -8.08 -10.64 -6.65
C GLU A 194 -6.88 -11.06 -5.82
N MET A 195 -6.70 -10.45 -4.66
CA MET A 195 -5.65 -10.81 -3.69
C MET A 195 -5.77 -12.29 -3.29
N LYS A 196 -6.96 -12.73 -2.86
CA LYS A 196 -7.24 -14.12 -2.49
C LYS A 196 -6.91 -15.07 -3.64
N ASN A 197 -7.46 -14.80 -4.83
CA ASN A 197 -7.24 -15.65 -6.01
C ASN A 197 -5.75 -15.77 -6.36
N LYS A 198 -4.99 -14.68 -6.24
CA LYS A 198 -3.57 -14.69 -6.51
C LYS A 198 -2.79 -15.48 -5.47
N LEU A 199 -3.13 -15.37 -4.17
CA LEU A 199 -2.50 -16.18 -3.13
C LEU A 199 -2.81 -17.67 -3.32
N LEU A 200 -4.05 -18.03 -3.66
CA LEU A 200 -4.42 -19.41 -3.98
C LEU A 200 -3.69 -19.95 -5.22
N ALA A 201 -3.51 -19.12 -6.24
CA ALA A 201 -2.76 -19.49 -7.43
C ALA A 201 -1.28 -19.79 -7.10
N ILE A 202 -0.62 -18.93 -6.32
CA ILE A 202 0.76 -19.13 -5.85
C ILE A 202 0.85 -20.42 -5.01
N ALA A 203 -0.05 -20.61 -4.06
CA ALA A 203 -0.07 -21.83 -3.24
C ALA A 203 -0.24 -23.11 -4.09
N LYS A 204 -1.09 -23.07 -5.10
CA LYS A 204 -1.27 -24.18 -6.03
C LYS A 204 -0.02 -24.46 -6.86
N GLU A 205 0.67 -23.43 -7.35
CA GLU A 205 1.91 -23.54 -8.11
C GLU A 205 3.00 -24.25 -7.30
N HIS A 206 3.10 -23.93 -6.01
CA HIS A 206 4.07 -24.52 -5.08
C HIS A 206 3.55 -25.74 -4.32
N HIS A 207 2.41 -26.31 -4.72
CA HIS A 207 1.81 -27.51 -4.09
C HIS A 207 1.52 -27.35 -2.59
N VAL A 208 1.28 -26.12 -2.12
CA VAL A 208 0.87 -25.84 -0.74
C VAL A 208 -0.61 -26.09 -0.58
N SER A 209 -0.97 -26.89 0.41
CA SER A 209 -2.38 -27.18 0.72
C SER A 209 -3.09 -25.96 1.32
N CYS A 210 -4.30 -25.66 0.85
CA CYS A 210 -5.08 -24.52 1.32
C CYS A 210 -6.44 -24.99 1.85
N GLU A 211 -6.87 -24.37 2.94
CA GLU A 211 -8.21 -24.53 3.50
C GLU A 211 -8.88 -23.16 3.58
N GLU A 212 -10.12 -23.05 3.10
CA GLU A 212 -10.92 -21.83 3.26
C GLU A 212 -11.94 -22.03 4.39
N LYS A 213 -11.93 -21.11 5.35
CA LYS A 213 -12.90 -21.07 6.47
C LYS A 213 -13.69 -19.78 6.42
N ASN A 214 -14.99 -19.90 6.25
CA ASN A 214 -15.89 -18.75 6.29
C ASN A 214 -16.29 -18.45 7.73
N HIS A 215 -15.86 -17.32 8.25
CA HIS A 215 -16.27 -16.80 9.53
C HIS A 215 -17.29 -15.69 9.34
N ARG A 216 -18.51 -15.91 9.78
CA ARG A 216 -19.49 -14.81 9.88
C ARG A 216 -19.11 -13.94 11.05
N TYR A 217 -18.66 -12.75 10.76
CA TYR A 217 -18.47 -11.75 11.80
C TYR A 217 -19.85 -11.29 12.28
N VAL A 218 -20.32 -11.87 13.37
CA VAL A 218 -21.47 -11.34 14.08
C VAL A 218 -20.93 -10.17 14.91
N THR A 219 -20.86 -8.98 14.28
CA THR A 219 -20.69 -7.76 15.05
C THR A 219 -21.79 -7.73 16.08
N LYS A 220 -21.44 -7.75 17.39
CA LYS A 220 -22.35 -7.27 18.43
C LYS A 220 -22.91 -5.97 17.86
N LYS A 221 -24.23 -5.86 17.73
CA LYS A 221 -24.90 -4.64 17.24
C LYS A 221 -24.31 -3.45 17.99
N ARG A 222 -23.35 -2.75 17.40
CA ARG A 222 -23.13 -1.35 17.74
C ARG A 222 -24.48 -0.69 17.46
N GLU A 223 -24.95 0.13 18.33
CA GLU A 223 -26.09 1.01 18.07
C GLU A 223 -25.66 1.98 16.95
N VAL A 224 -25.82 1.54 15.73
CA VAL A 224 -25.55 2.33 14.53
C VAL A 224 -26.88 2.94 14.11
N ALA A 225 -26.92 4.23 13.83
CA ALA A 225 -28.11 4.90 13.31
C ALA A 225 -28.64 4.13 12.07
N ASP A 226 -29.97 4.01 11.99
CA ASP A 226 -30.65 3.23 10.95
C ASP A 226 -30.26 3.68 9.52
N GLU A 227 -30.05 4.99 9.32
CA GLU A 227 -29.62 5.56 8.05
C GLU A 227 -28.18 5.14 7.68
N LEU A 228 -27.28 5.04 8.65
CA LEU A 228 -25.91 4.54 8.40
C LEU A 228 -25.93 3.05 8.07
N ALA A 229 -26.75 2.27 8.78
CA ALA A 229 -26.94 0.86 8.48
C ALA A 229 -27.58 0.67 7.09
N HIS A 230 -28.48 1.55 6.67
CA HIS A 230 -29.06 1.56 5.35
C HIS A 230 -28.01 1.92 4.28
N LEU A 231 -27.24 2.99 4.50
CA LEU A 231 -26.16 3.42 3.61
C LEU A 231 -25.16 2.27 3.39
N GLU A 232 -24.68 1.65 4.47
CA GLU A 232 -23.76 0.51 4.39
C GLU A 232 -24.35 -0.65 3.55
N LYS A 233 -25.63 -0.96 3.72
CA LYS A 233 -26.29 -2.05 2.96
C LYS A 233 -26.54 -1.72 1.50
N GLN A 234 -26.69 -0.44 1.13
CA GLN A 234 -27.08 -0.03 -0.22
C GLN A 234 -25.90 0.48 -1.05
N LEU A 235 -24.81 0.87 -0.40
CA LEU A 235 -23.62 1.37 -1.07
C LEU A 235 -23.11 0.33 -2.08
N TYR A 236 -22.88 0.76 -3.32
CA TYR A 236 -22.46 -0.06 -4.47
C TYR A 236 -23.46 -1.16 -4.90
N LYS A 237 -24.70 -1.10 -4.48
CA LYS A 237 -25.74 -2.01 -5.00
C LYS A 237 -26.48 -1.42 -6.20
N VAL A 238 -26.87 -2.30 -7.13
CA VAL A 238 -27.71 -1.96 -8.26
C VAL A 238 -28.85 -2.99 -8.32
N PRO A 239 -30.13 -2.57 -8.26
CA PRO A 239 -30.63 -1.21 -8.04
C PRO A 239 -30.48 -0.75 -6.58
N ILE A 240 -30.28 0.56 -6.39
CA ILE A 240 -30.21 1.18 -5.07
C ILE A 240 -31.64 1.36 -4.53
N ARG A 241 -31.85 1.05 -3.25
CA ARG A 241 -33.07 1.42 -2.53
C ARG A 241 -32.82 2.74 -1.79
N PRO A 242 -33.50 3.85 -2.16
CA PRO A 242 -33.29 5.12 -1.52
C PRO A 242 -33.74 5.12 -0.06
N TRP A 243 -33.12 5.98 0.75
CA TRP A 243 -33.58 6.29 2.09
C TRP A 243 -34.63 7.37 2.00
N ASN A 244 -35.86 7.09 2.50
CA ASN A 244 -37.02 7.98 2.36
C ASN A 244 -37.42 8.65 3.68
N LYS A 245 -36.58 8.57 4.70
CA LYS A 245 -36.79 9.21 5.99
C LYS A 245 -35.84 10.40 6.17
N GLN A 246 -36.16 11.29 7.10
CA GLN A 246 -35.22 12.32 7.52
C GLN A 246 -33.95 11.66 8.08
N THR A 247 -32.79 12.26 7.86
CA THR A 247 -31.51 11.78 8.38
C THR A 247 -30.76 12.90 9.08
N ASP A 248 -30.25 12.60 10.27
CA ASP A 248 -29.38 13.49 11.05
C ASP A 248 -27.93 12.93 11.14
N ALA A 249 -27.76 11.63 10.92
CA ALA A 249 -26.44 10.98 11.01
C ALA A 249 -25.60 11.07 9.71
N VAL A 250 -26.22 11.44 8.57
CA VAL A 250 -25.52 11.58 7.28
C VAL A 250 -25.70 12.99 6.76
N ASN A 251 -24.59 13.70 6.57
CA ASN A 251 -24.57 15.06 6.03
C ASN A 251 -23.71 15.10 4.77
N ILE A 252 -24.21 15.73 3.72
CA ILE A 252 -23.47 15.93 2.47
C ILE A 252 -23.20 17.43 2.33
N ILE A 253 -21.93 17.78 2.11
CA ILE A 253 -21.49 19.16 2.01
C ILE A 253 -20.72 19.32 0.70
N ALA A 254 -21.10 20.35 -0.06
CA ALA A 254 -20.39 20.75 -1.25
C ALA A 254 -19.51 21.97 -0.95
N ALA A 255 -18.20 21.83 -1.08
CA ALA A 255 -17.25 22.92 -0.95
C ALA A 255 -16.83 23.44 -2.34
N LYS A 256 -16.41 24.70 -2.42
CA LYS A 256 -15.98 25.33 -3.70
C LYS A 256 -14.61 24.82 -4.16
N ASN A 257 -13.76 24.41 -3.24
CA ASN A 257 -12.42 23.94 -3.51
C ASN A 257 -11.90 23.08 -2.34
N PRO A 258 -10.81 22.31 -2.53
CA PRO A 258 -10.25 21.43 -1.49
C PRO A 258 -9.85 22.15 -0.18
N SER A 259 -9.42 23.40 -0.25
CA SER A 259 -9.05 24.17 0.95
C SER A 259 -10.28 24.52 1.79
N GLU A 260 -11.42 24.83 1.16
CA GLU A 260 -12.68 25.09 1.85
C GLU A 260 -13.26 23.81 2.46
N GLU A 261 -13.16 22.68 1.75
CA GLU A 261 -13.51 21.35 2.26
C GLU A 261 -12.72 21.00 3.52
N LEU A 262 -11.38 21.11 3.46
CA LEU A 262 -10.53 20.90 4.63
C LEU A 262 -10.89 21.83 5.80
N GLY A 263 -11.11 23.11 5.50
CA GLY A 263 -11.52 24.10 6.51
C GLY A 263 -12.86 23.74 7.18
N PHE A 264 -13.79 23.17 6.41
CA PHE A 264 -15.06 22.68 6.97
C PHE A 264 -14.84 21.48 7.91
N VAL A 265 -14.07 20.47 7.45
CA VAL A 265 -13.75 19.26 8.24
C VAL A 265 -13.09 19.66 9.56
N LEU A 266 -12.09 20.54 9.52
CA LEU A 266 -11.38 21.01 10.72
C LEU A 266 -12.33 21.72 11.72
N ARG A 267 -13.22 22.57 11.22
CA ARG A 267 -14.22 23.23 12.08
C ARG A 267 -15.18 22.23 12.71
N LYS A 268 -15.61 21.20 11.96
CA LYS A 268 -16.49 20.15 12.49
C LYS A 268 -15.80 19.31 13.56
N VAL A 269 -14.54 18.94 13.34
CA VAL A 269 -13.72 18.24 14.35
C VAL A 269 -13.61 19.09 15.63
N LEU A 270 -13.30 20.38 15.51
CA LEU A 270 -13.22 21.27 16.67
C LEU A 270 -14.57 21.42 17.40
N SER A 271 -15.69 21.43 16.67
CA SER A 271 -17.03 21.44 17.27
C SER A 271 -17.26 20.18 18.12
N LEU A 272 -16.99 19.00 17.55
CA LEU A 272 -17.15 17.73 18.25
C LEU A 272 -16.27 17.64 19.51
N VAL A 273 -15.03 18.10 19.43
CA VAL A 273 -14.14 18.14 20.61
C VAL A 273 -14.68 19.07 21.69
N ARG A 274 -15.28 20.23 21.34
CA ARG A 274 -15.94 21.15 22.29
C ARG A 274 -17.20 20.55 22.88
N GLU A 275 -17.87 19.66 22.17
CA GLU A 275 -19.03 18.89 22.63
C GLU A 275 -18.61 17.72 23.55
N GLY A 276 -17.32 17.47 23.74
CA GLY A 276 -16.77 16.47 24.66
C GLY A 276 -16.23 15.19 24.02
N TYR A 277 -16.26 15.09 22.69
CA TYR A 277 -15.66 13.93 22.00
C TYR A 277 -14.13 13.96 22.08
N ALA A 278 -13.50 12.83 22.35
CA ALA A 278 -12.06 12.70 22.24
C ALA A 278 -11.63 12.52 20.76
N TYR A 279 -10.44 13.01 20.37
CA TYR A 279 -9.93 12.86 19.00
C TYR A 279 -9.94 11.42 18.50
N ARG A 280 -9.68 10.43 19.36
CA ARG A 280 -9.72 9.00 19.04
C ARG A 280 -11.11 8.46 18.68
N GLU A 281 -12.18 9.22 18.96
CA GLU A 281 -13.57 8.86 18.66
C GLU A 281 -14.04 9.46 17.35
N ILE A 282 -13.19 10.29 16.71
CA ILE A 282 -13.45 10.97 15.44
C ILE A 282 -12.54 10.31 14.41
N ALA A 283 -13.13 9.64 13.38
CA ALA A 283 -12.43 8.92 12.33
C ALA A 283 -12.68 9.54 10.94
#